data_f4f03e81021dbf19f277db8f0bac5eec
#
_entry.id   f4f03e81021dbf19f277db8f0bac5eec
#
_cell.length_a   1.000
_cell.length_b   1.000
_cell.length_c   1.000
_cell.angle_alpha   90.00
_cell.angle_beta   90.00
_cell.angle_gamma   90.00
#
_symmetry.space_group_name_H-M   'P 1'
#
loop_
_entity.id
_entity.type
_entity.pdbx_description
1 polymer ?
#
loop_
_entity_poly.entity_id
_entity_poly.type
_entity_poly.pdbx_seq_one_letter_code
_entity_poly.pdbx_strand_id
1 'polypeptide(L)'
;MSKLIVPQWPLPKDVAACSSTRIGGVSLPPYDSLNLGAHCGDNPDHVEENRKRLFAAGNLPSKPVWLEQVHGKDVLKLTGEPYASKRADASYSNTPGTVCAVMTADCLPVLFCNRTGTEVAAAHAGWRGLCSGVLEETVSCFADNPENILAWLGPAIGPRAFEVGAEVREAFMAVDAKASAAFIQHGDKYLADIYQLARQRLANVGVEQIFGGDRCTYTENETFFSYRRDKTTGRMASFIWLI
;
A
#
# COMPACT_ATOMS: atom_id res chain seq x y z
N MET A 1 -3.00 -0.85 -23.01
CA MET A 1 -2.33 0.19 -22.19
C MET A 1 -2.54 -0.12 -20.72
N SER A 2 -1.53 0.04 -19.88
CA SER A 2 -1.67 -0.14 -18.43
C SER A 2 -2.64 0.88 -17.86
N LYS A 3 -3.64 0.42 -17.10
CA LYS A 3 -4.63 1.30 -16.48
C LYS A 3 -4.14 1.66 -15.07
N LEU A 4 -3.85 2.94 -14.85
CA LEU A 4 -3.43 3.47 -13.55
C LEU A 4 -4.58 4.18 -12.85
N ILE A 5 -4.57 4.12 -11.53
CA ILE A 5 -5.41 4.94 -10.66
C ILE A 5 -4.56 6.12 -10.23
N VAL A 6 -5.04 7.32 -10.53
CA VAL A 6 -4.49 8.56 -9.99
C VAL A 6 -5.27 8.88 -8.72
N PRO A 7 -4.63 8.92 -7.56
CA PRO A 7 -5.29 9.23 -6.29
C PRO A 7 -6.00 10.59 -6.32
N GLN A 8 -7.25 10.61 -5.85
CA GLN A 8 -8.03 11.85 -5.74
C GLN A 8 -7.88 12.41 -4.32
N TRP A 9 -6.89 13.28 -4.14
CA TRP A 9 -6.58 13.97 -2.89
C TRP A 9 -5.85 15.29 -3.20
N PRO A 10 -5.76 16.26 -2.26
CA PRO A 10 -5.13 17.55 -2.53
C PRO A 10 -3.60 17.44 -2.52
N LEU A 11 -3.04 16.80 -3.55
CA LEU A 11 -1.61 16.65 -3.74
C LEU A 11 -0.93 18.02 -3.91
N PRO A 12 0.18 18.25 -3.21
CA PRO A 12 1.08 19.34 -3.55
C PRO A 12 1.58 19.24 -5.00
N LYS A 13 1.82 20.38 -5.65
CA LYS A 13 2.24 20.42 -7.07
C LYS A 13 3.55 19.68 -7.37
N ASP A 14 4.40 19.56 -6.36
CA ASP A 14 5.73 18.95 -6.45
C ASP A 14 5.70 17.45 -6.04
N VAL A 15 4.49 16.84 -5.90
CA VAL A 15 4.30 15.43 -5.57
C VAL A 15 3.48 14.75 -6.65
N ALA A 16 3.90 13.55 -7.05
CA ALA A 16 3.13 12.69 -7.94
C ALA A 16 2.91 11.31 -7.31
N ALA A 17 1.74 10.73 -7.58
CA ALA A 17 1.36 9.42 -7.06
C ALA A 17 0.48 8.66 -8.05
N CYS A 18 0.59 7.34 -8.07
CA CYS A 18 -0.32 6.47 -8.80
C CYS A 18 -0.38 5.07 -8.16
N SER A 19 -1.44 4.32 -8.49
CA SER A 19 -1.54 2.90 -8.16
C SER A 19 -1.85 2.11 -9.43
N SER A 20 -1.21 0.95 -9.60
CA SER A 20 -1.48 0.08 -10.73
C SER A 20 -2.77 -0.71 -10.52
N THR A 21 -3.32 -1.21 -11.64
CA THR A 21 -4.32 -2.26 -11.67
C THR A 21 -3.71 -3.56 -12.19
N ARG A 22 -4.49 -4.63 -12.33
CA ARG A 22 -4.05 -5.87 -13.00
C ARG A 22 -3.98 -5.76 -14.53
N ILE A 23 -4.42 -4.64 -15.12
CA ILE A 23 -4.68 -4.50 -16.55
C ILE A 23 -3.47 -3.96 -17.30
N GLY A 24 -3.16 -4.54 -18.48
CA GLY A 24 -2.22 -3.98 -19.46
C GLY A 24 -0.81 -4.57 -19.44
N GLY A 25 -0.65 -5.72 -18.80
CA GLY A 25 0.61 -6.48 -18.80
C GLY A 25 0.66 -7.60 -19.83
N VAL A 26 1.66 -8.47 -19.66
CA VAL A 26 1.94 -9.64 -20.53
C VAL A 26 1.90 -10.97 -19.78
N SER A 27 1.76 -10.96 -18.46
CA SER A 27 1.64 -12.20 -17.68
C SER A 27 0.40 -12.99 -18.07
N LEU A 28 0.55 -14.31 -18.06
CA LEU A 28 -0.53 -15.26 -18.34
C LEU A 28 -1.23 -15.69 -17.04
N PRO A 29 -2.43 -16.28 -17.13
CA PRO A 29 -3.10 -16.82 -15.95
C PRO A 29 -2.18 -17.75 -15.14
N PRO A 30 -2.21 -17.70 -13.79
CA PRO A 30 -3.11 -16.93 -12.93
C PRO A 30 -2.63 -15.49 -12.60
N TYR A 31 -1.61 -14.97 -13.29
CA TYR A 31 -1.00 -13.65 -13.04
C TYR A 31 -1.45 -12.57 -14.03
N ASP A 32 -2.49 -12.83 -14.79
CA ASP A 32 -2.96 -11.99 -15.89
C ASP A 32 -3.54 -10.65 -15.38
N SER A 33 -2.99 -9.56 -15.88
CA SER A 33 -1.91 -9.47 -16.86
C SER A 33 -0.71 -8.65 -16.36
N LEU A 34 -0.90 -7.59 -15.55
CA LEU A 34 0.14 -6.65 -15.10
C LEU A 34 0.69 -7.05 -13.72
N ASN A 35 1.19 -8.28 -13.59
CA ASN A 35 1.86 -8.69 -12.36
C ASN A 35 3.22 -8.01 -12.20
N LEU A 36 3.45 -7.38 -11.03
CA LEU A 36 4.68 -6.68 -10.68
C LEU A 36 5.54 -7.43 -9.65
N GLY A 37 4.98 -8.50 -9.07
CA GLY A 37 5.59 -9.28 -7.98
C GLY A 37 6.50 -10.39 -8.51
N ALA A 38 7.81 -10.23 -8.41
CA ALA A 38 8.80 -11.24 -8.82
C ALA A 38 8.79 -12.49 -7.92
N HIS A 39 8.21 -12.40 -6.73
CA HIS A 39 8.13 -13.51 -5.75
C HIS A 39 6.86 -14.36 -5.87
N CYS A 40 5.99 -14.08 -6.86
CA CYS A 40 4.69 -14.78 -6.98
C CYS A 40 4.74 -16.11 -7.71
N GLY A 41 5.89 -16.44 -8.36
CA GLY A 41 6.02 -17.65 -9.17
C GLY A 41 5.65 -17.47 -10.66
N ASP A 42 5.45 -16.24 -11.10
CA ASP A 42 5.26 -15.89 -12.52
C ASP A 42 6.59 -15.96 -13.30
N ASN A 43 6.52 -15.97 -14.63
CA ASN A 43 7.67 -15.86 -15.51
C ASN A 43 8.43 -14.53 -15.24
N PRO A 44 9.73 -14.58 -14.88
CA PRO A 44 10.51 -13.38 -14.59
C PRO A 44 10.57 -12.38 -15.74
N ASP A 45 10.59 -12.84 -16.99
CA ASP A 45 10.62 -11.96 -18.18
C ASP A 45 9.30 -11.19 -18.32
N HIS A 46 8.16 -11.82 -18.00
CA HIS A 46 6.86 -11.15 -17.98
C HIS A 46 6.80 -10.08 -16.90
N VAL A 47 7.31 -10.39 -15.70
CA VAL A 47 7.34 -9.41 -14.60
C VAL A 47 8.22 -8.20 -14.95
N GLU A 48 9.39 -8.44 -15.55
CA GLU A 48 10.28 -7.36 -15.97
C GLU A 48 9.64 -6.51 -17.08
N GLU A 49 9.00 -7.12 -18.07
CA GLU A 49 8.26 -6.40 -19.10
C GLU A 49 7.09 -5.59 -18.51
N ASN A 50 6.36 -6.16 -17.56
CA ASN A 50 5.29 -5.46 -16.86
C ASN A 50 5.81 -4.23 -16.09
N ARG A 51 6.94 -4.36 -15.42
CA ARG A 51 7.60 -3.25 -14.72
C ARG A 51 8.04 -2.14 -15.69
N LYS A 52 8.56 -2.48 -16.88
CA LYS A 52 8.89 -1.52 -17.95
C LYS A 52 7.64 -0.78 -18.43
N ARG A 53 6.54 -1.50 -18.69
CA ARG A 53 5.27 -0.89 -19.10
C ARG A 53 4.70 0.06 -18.05
N LEU A 54 4.75 -0.36 -16.80
CA LEU A 54 4.33 0.47 -15.69
C LEU A 54 5.18 1.74 -15.57
N PHE A 55 6.51 1.61 -15.64
CA PHE A 55 7.44 2.73 -15.60
C PHE A 55 7.09 3.80 -16.65
N ALA A 56 6.85 3.37 -17.88
CA ALA A 56 6.47 4.27 -18.98
C ALA A 56 5.07 4.88 -18.78
N ALA A 57 4.08 4.06 -18.36
CA ALA A 57 2.71 4.52 -18.20
C ALA A 57 2.54 5.49 -17.02
N GLY A 58 3.33 5.31 -15.95
CA GLY A 58 3.31 6.15 -14.76
C GLY A 58 4.20 7.38 -14.84
N ASN A 59 4.99 7.54 -15.92
CA ASN A 59 6.03 8.58 -16.03
C ASN A 59 6.93 8.62 -14.78
N LEU A 60 7.33 7.45 -14.29
CA LEU A 60 8.17 7.37 -13.09
C LEU A 60 9.55 7.97 -13.38
N PRO A 61 10.08 8.84 -12.52
CA PRO A 61 11.37 9.52 -12.76
C PRO A 61 12.58 8.58 -12.63
N SER A 62 12.44 7.53 -11.82
CA SER A 62 13.46 6.52 -11.56
C SER A 62 12.85 5.14 -11.34
N LYS A 63 13.66 4.08 -11.41
CA LYS A 63 13.22 2.74 -11.05
C LYS A 63 12.87 2.70 -9.56
N PRO A 64 11.67 2.20 -9.19
CA PRO A 64 11.30 2.05 -7.79
C PRO A 64 12.24 1.11 -7.04
N VAL A 65 12.48 1.41 -5.77
CA VAL A 65 13.14 0.48 -4.87
C VAL A 65 12.11 -0.56 -4.42
N TRP A 66 12.20 -1.78 -4.97
CA TRP A 66 11.31 -2.87 -4.60
C TRP A 66 11.72 -3.46 -3.25
N LEU A 67 10.83 -3.35 -2.26
CA LEU A 67 11.04 -3.86 -0.91
C LEU A 67 10.82 -5.38 -0.83
N GLU A 68 11.55 -6.02 0.07
CA GLU A 68 11.22 -7.35 0.58
C GLU A 68 10.22 -7.19 1.74
N GLN A 69 8.92 -7.18 1.40
CA GLN A 69 7.84 -6.98 2.35
C GLN A 69 7.60 -8.25 3.19
N VAL A 70 7.62 -8.11 4.49
CA VAL A 70 7.55 -9.22 5.47
C VAL A 70 6.38 -9.10 6.44
N HIS A 71 5.46 -8.17 6.18
CA HIS A 71 4.32 -7.83 7.05
C HIS A 71 4.76 -7.30 8.42
N GLY A 72 5.93 -6.67 8.45
CA GLY A 72 6.51 -5.98 9.61
C GLY A 72 6.12 -4.50 9.67
N LYS A 73 6.93 -3.71 10.39
CA LYS A 73 6.72 -2.28 10.55
C LYS A 73 7.94 -1.43 10.15
N ASP A 74 9.02 -2.06 9.70
CA ASP A 74 10.26 -1.36 9.37
C ASP A 74 10.07 -0.45 8.16
N VAL A 75 10.69 0.72 8.21
CA VAL A 75 10.66 1.74 7.16
C VAL A 75 12.06 1.93 6.58
N LEU A 76 12.21 1.75 5.27
CA LEU A 76 13.47 2.03 4.57
C LEU A 76 13.50 3.50 4.13
N LYS A 77 14.44 4.28 4.67
CA LYS A 77 14.71 5.64 4.20
C LYS A 77 15.53 5.58 2.92
N LEU A 78 14.98 6.11 1.81
CA LEU A 78 15.58 6.08 0.49
C LEU A 78 16.50 7.31 0.32
N THR A 79 17.75 7.17 0.79
CA THR A 79 18.76 8.22 0.79
C THR A 79 19.84 8.06 -0.28
N GLY A 80 19.65 7.10 -1.18
CA GLY A 80 20.59 6.70 -2.22
C GLY A 80 21.10 5.26 -2.03
N GLU A 81 21.40 4.59 -3.15
CA GLU A 81 21.95 3.23 -3.14
C GLU A 81 23.49 3.23 -2.93
N PRO A 82 24.08 2.12 -2.44
CA PRO A 82 23.42 0.84 -2.14
C PRO A 82 22.76 0.80 -0.76
N TYR A 83 21.65 0.04 -0.64
CA TYR A 83 21.02 -0.25 0.64
C TYR A 83 21.54 -1.57 1.22
N ALA A 84 21.89 -1.58 2.50
CA ALA A 84 22.35 -2.78 3.21
C ALA A 84 21.29 -3.90 3.25
N SER A 85 20.02 -3.51 3.30
CA SER A 85 18.86 -4.41 3.22
C SER A 85 17.68 -3.68 2.60
N LYS A 86 16.84 -4.42 1.85
CA LYS A 86 15.53 -3.92 1.35
C LYS A 86 14.35 -4.56 2.10
N ARG A 87 14.64 -5.24 3.22
CA ARG A 87 13.63 -5.88 4.06
C ARG A 87 12.92 -4.83 4.90
N ALA A 88 11.77 -4.41 4.43
CA ALA A 88 10.92 -3.39 5.04
C ALA A 88 9.50 -3.47 4.46
N ASP A 89 8.53 -2.92 5.18
CA ASP A 89 7.14 -2.82 4.74
C ASP A 89 6.71 -1.38 4.41
N ALA A 90 7.62 -0.42 4.58
CA ALA A 90 7.42 0.95 4.13
C ALA A 90 8.72 1.55 3.60
N SER A 91 8.57 2.59 2.79
CA SER A 91 9.70 3.42 2.33
C SER A 91 9.36 4.89 2.45
N TYR A 92 10.38 5.70 2.73
CA TYR A 92 10.29 7.14 2.90
C TYR A 92 11.38 7.82 2.06
N SER A 93 11.08 8.99 1.51
CA SER A 93 12.06 9.83 0.82
C SER A 93 11.75 11.32 0.95
N ASN A 94 12.81 12.11 1.06
CA ASN A 94 12.80 13.56 0.90
C ASN A 94 13.68 14.01 -0.29
N THR A 95 13.99 13.09 -1.20
CA THR A 95 14.87 13.33 -2.35
C THR A 95 14.03 13.34 -3.63
N PRO A 96 14.00 14.45 -4.41
CA PRO A 96 13.33 14.51 -5.70
C PRO A 96 13.77 13.38 -6.63
N GLY A 97 12.82 12.88 -7.41
CA GLY A 97 13.04 11.79 -8.35
C GLY A 97 13.16 10.39 -7.74
N THR A 98 13.17 10.25 -6.40
CA THR A 98 13.20 8.95 -5.72
C THR A 98 11.78 8.40 -5.53
N VAL A 99 11.51 7.19 -6.04
CA VAL A 99 10.17 6.59 -6.04
C VAL A 99 10.00 5.64 -4.84
N CYS A 100 9.12 5.99 -3.92
CA CYS A 100 8.61 5.10 -2.89
C CYS A 100 7.55 4.17 -3.47
N ALA A 101 7.62 2.87 -3.19
CA ALA A 101 6.73 1.87 -3.76
C ALA A 101 6.42 0.73 -2.79
N VAL A 102 5.17 0.25 -2.80
CA VAL A 102 4.75 -0.97 -2.11
C VAL A 102 3.87 -1.82 -3.01
N MET A 103 3.98 -3.14 -2.87
CA MET A 103 3.21 -4.12 -3.64
C MET A 103 2.10 -4.71 -2.78
N THR A 104 0.92 -4.91 -3.37
CA THR A 104 -0.25 -5.46 -2.66
C THR A 104 -1.07 -6.40 -3.55
N ALA A 105 -1.80 -7.30 -2.90
CA ALA A 105 -2.97 -8.02 -3.38
C ALA A 105 -3.81 -8.32 -2.13
N ASP A 106 -4.72 -7.42 -1.80
CA ASP A 106 -5.59 -7.32 -0.62
C ASP A 106 -5.06 -6.47 0.54
N CYS A 107 -3.77 -6.56 0.91
CA CYS A 107 -3.21 -5.67 1.93
C CYS A 107 -3.35 -4.20 1.54
N LEU A 108 -3.49 -3.31 2.52
CA LEU A 108 -3.69 -1.89 2.30
C LEU A 108 -2.38 -1.17 1.94
N PRO A 109 -2.27 -0.56 0.73
CA PRO A 109 -1.21 0.39 0.46
C PRO A 109 -1.63 1.77 0.99
N VAL A 110 -0.73 2.44 1.71
CA VAL A 110 -0.94 3.82 2.17
C VAL A 110 0.17 4.70 1.62
N LEU A 111 -0.21 5.77 0.91
CA LEU A 111 0.71 6.77 0.42
C LEU A 111 0.63 8.03 1.29
N PHE A 112 1.78 8.63 1.57
CA PHE A 112 1.90 9.81 2.42
C PHE A 112 2.68 10.90 1.74
N CYS A 113 2.28 12.15 1.95
CA CYS A 113 3.12 13.32 1.70
C CYS A 113 2.87 14.38 2.77
N ASN A 114 3.82 15.29 2.97
CA ASN A 114 3.54 16.49 3.76
C ASN A 114 2.93 17.59 2.87
N ARG A 115 2.24 18.55 3.49
CA ARG A 115 1.56 19.66 2.79
C ARG A 115 2.49 20.54 1.95
N THR A 116 3.76 20.61 2.34
CA THR A 116 4.78 21.38 1.63
C THR A 116 5.32 20.67 0.39
N GLY A 117 5.02 19.36 0.23
CA GLY A 117 5.49 18.56 -0.91
C GLY A 117 7.00 18.33 -0.90
N THR A 118 7.60 18.18 0.26
CA THR A 118 9.04 17.95 0.44
C THR A 118 9.40 16.58 0.99
N GLU A 119 8.39 15.80 1.41
CA GLU A 119 8.56 14.48 1.99
C GLU A 119 7.43 13.55 1.52
N VAL A 120 7.78 12.32 1.19
CA VAL A 120 6.84 11.29 0.73
C VAL A 120 7.16 9.94 1.35
N ALA A 121 6.13 9.09 1.49
CA ALA A 121 6.32 7.71 1.91
C ALA A 121 5.24 6.80 1.31
N ALA A 122 5.55 5.50 1.24
CA ALA A 122 4.60 4.44 0.89
C ALA A 122 4.71 3.32 1.92
N ALA A 123 3.57 2.86 2.46
CA ALA A 123 3.51 1.79 3.45
C ALA A 123 2.61 0.63 2.98
N HIS A 124 3.08 -0.59 3.20
CA HIS A 124 2.33 -1.83 3.05
C HIS A 124 1.72 -2.19 4.40
N ALA A 125 0.43 -1.90 4.55
CA ALA A 125 -0.32 -2.16 5.77
C ALA A 125 -1.17 -3.44 5.63
N GLY A 126 -0.53 -4.61 5.57
CA GLY A 126 -1.19 -5.86 5.90
C GLY A 126 -1.62 -5.85 7.37
N TRP A 127 -2.64 -6.66 7.77
CA TRP A 127 -3.19 -6.56 9.11
C TRP A 127 -2.14 -6.70 10.24
N ARG A 128 -1.10 -7.54 10.04
CA ARG A 128 -0.01 -7.70 11.03
C ARG A 128 0.82 -6.43 11.16
N GLY A 129 1.30 -5.87 10.04
CA GLY A 129 2.06 -4.63 10.02
C GLY A 129 1.25 -3.45 10.54
N LEU A 130 -0.03 -3.35 10.14
CA LEU A 130 -0.96 -2.34 10.62
C LEU A 130 -1.15 -2.42 12.15
N CYS A 131 -1.38 -3.63 12.67
CA CYS A 131 -1.53 -3.85 14.11
C CYS A 131 -0.23 -3.54 14.87
N SER A 132 0.93 -3.86 14.28
CA SER A 132 2.25 -3.63 14.87
C SER A 132 2.75 -2.18 14.76
N GLY A 133 2.06 -1.31 14.00
CA GLY A 133 2.36 0.11 13.95
C GLY A 133 3.14 0.58 12.71
N VAL A 134 3.04 -0.09 11.55
CA VAL A 134 3.74 0.33 10.32
C VAL A 134 3.38 1.76 9.88
N LEU A 135 2.14 2.21 10.12
CA LEU A 135 1.72 3.56 9.75
C LEU A 135 2.34 4.61 10.69
N GLU A 136 2.37 4.33 11.97
CA GLU A 136 2.99 5.19 12.99
C GLU A 136 4.50 5.32 12.77
N GLU A 137 5.20 4.21 12.49
CA GLU A 137 6.62 4.22 12.16
C GLU A 137 6.88 5.01 10.85
N THR A 138 5.98 4.89 9.86
CA THR A 138 6.09 5.67 8.62
C THR A 138 5.93 7.16 8.89
N VAL A 139 4.91 7.56 9.65
CA VAL A 139 4.68 8.96 10.03
C VAL A 139 5.86 9.52 10.83
N SER A 140 6.46 8.73 11.72
CA SER A 140 7.62 9.16 12.51
C SER A 140 8.89 9.46 11.68
N CYS A 141 8.94 9.04 10.42
CA CYS A 141 10.04 9.36 9.51
C CYS A 141 10.00 10.79 8.99
N PHE A 142 8.83 11.43 8.99
CA PHE A 142 8.65 12.80 8.54
C PHE A 142 9.25 13.79 9.56
N ALA A 143 9.89 14.83 9.05
CA ALA A 143 10.34 15.94 9.88
C ALA A 143 9.20 16.91 10.21
N ASP A 144 8.13 16.91 9.39
CA ASP A 144 6.95 17.74 9.58
C ASP A 144 6.03 17.16 10.68
N ASN A 145 5.17 18.02 11.26
CA ASN A 145 4.18 17.59 12.24
C ASN A 145 3.11 16.70 11.59
N PRO A 146 2.57 15.69 12.30
CA PRO A 146 1.54 14.79 11.78
C PRO A 146 0.29 15.49 11.22
N GLU A 147 -0.12 16.63 11.77
CA GLU A 147 -1.25 17.46 11.29
C GLU A 147 -1.04 18.02 9.87
N ASN A 148 0.23 18.09 9.41
CA ASN A 148 0.61 18.52 8.08
C ASN A 148 0.80 17.35 7.11
N ILE A 149 0.63 16.12 7.56
CA ILE A 149 0.75 14.93 6.71
C ILE A 149 -0.60 14.58 6.12
N LEU A 150 -0.61 14.32 4.82
CA LEU A 150 -1.74 13.78 4.09
C LEU A 150 -1.50 12.29 3.85
N ALA A 151 -2.54 11.48 4.00
CA ALA A 151 -2.51 10.05 3.71
C ALA A 151 -3.58 9.67 2.69
N TRP A 152 -3.24 8.79 1.73
CA TRP A 152 -4.18 8.20 0.80
C TRP A 152 -4.20 6.68 0.97
N LEU A 153 -5.38 6.15 1.23
CA LEU A 153 -5.65 4.72 1.38
C LEU A 153 -5.98 4.14 0.00
N GLY A 154 -5.06 3.36 -0.55
CA GLY A 154 -5.21 2.74 -1.86
C GLY A 154 -6.11 1.50 -1.86
N PRO A 155 -6.28 0.83 -3.02
CA PRO A 155 -7.13 -0.35 -3.13
C PRO A 155 -6.67 -1.50 -2.23
N ALA A 156 -7.58 -1.99 -1.39
CA ALA A 156 -7.39 -3.11 -0.48
C ALA A 156 -8.63 -4.00 -0.42
N ILE A 157 -8.58 -5.09 0.32
CA ILE A 157 -9.76 -5.92 0.58
C ILE A 157 -10.78 -5.13 1.42
N GLY A 158 -12.00 -5.02 0.90
CA GLY A 158 -13.06 -4.23 1.55
C GLY A 158 -13.71 -4.96 2.75
N PRO A 159 -14.44 -4.22 3.60
CA PRO A 159 -14.98 -4.73 4.86
C PRO A 159 -16.00 -5.85 4.70
N ARG A 160 -16.64 -5.98 3.55
CA ARG A 160 -17.60 -7.06 3.27
C ARG A 160 -16.95 -8.36 2.80
N ALA A 161 -15.63 -8.37 2.58
CA ALA A 161 -14.88 -9.51 2.07
C ALA A 161 -13.70 -9.92 2.98
N PHE A 162 -13.32 -9.06 3.91
CA PHE A 162 -12.19 -9.32 4.80
C PHE A 162 -12.61 -10.09 6.04
N GLU A 163 -12.91 -11.39 5.85
CA GLU A 163 -13.18 -12.30 6.95
C GLU A 163 -11.90 -12.67 7.70
N VAL A 164 -11.92 -12.58 9.04
CA VAL A 164 -10.78 -12.84 9.95
C VAL A 164 -11.25 -13.62 11.17
N GLY A 165 -10.34 -14.34 11.83
CA GLY A 165 -10.60 -14.99 13.10
C GLY A 165 -10.61 -14.02 14.28
N ALA A 166 -11.00 -14.54 15.46
CA ALA A 166 -11.04 -13.77 16.71
C ALA A 166 -9.67 -13.22 17.10
N GLU A 167 -8.60 -13.96 16.80
CA GLU A 167 -7.22 -13.59 17.09
C GLU A 167 -6.79 -12.26 16.46
N VAL A 168 -7.32 -11.93 15.26
CA VAL A 168 -7.03 -10.64 14.61
C VAL A 168 -7.73 -9.51 15.36
N ARG A 169 -9.01 -9.68 15.70
CA ARG A 169 -9.77 -8.70 16.48
C ARG A 169 -9.13 -8.45 17.84
N GLU A 170 -8.78 -9.51 18.57
CA GLU A 170 -8.13 -9.44 19.88
C GLU A 170 -6.79 -8.72 19.82
N ALA A 171 -5.97 -9.00 18.80
CA ALA A 171 -4.70 -8.32 18.59
C ALA A 171 -4.86 -6.79 18.45
N PHE A 172 -5.83 -6.33 17.64
CA PHE A 172 -6.09 -4.90 17.49
C PHE A 172 -6.68 -4.28 18.76
N MET A 173 -7.61 -4.98 19.44
CA MET A 173 -8.20 -4.49 20.68
C MET A 173 -7.23 -4.42 21.84
N ALA A 174 -6.20 -5.27 21.87
CA ALA A 174 -5.12 -5.19 22.84
C ALA A 174 -4.27 -3.92 22.69
N VAL A 175 -4.22 -3.34 21.48
CA VAL A 175 -3.52 -2.08 21.20
C VAL A 175 -4.44 -0.88 21.47
N ASP A 176 -5.69 -0.94 20.98
CA ASP A 176 -6.70 0.11 21.18
C ASP A 176 -8.10 -0.52 21.20
N ALA A 177 -8.81 -0.40 22.33
CA ALA A 177 -10.16 -0.94 22.49
C ALA A 177 -11.16 -0.36 21.44
N LYS A 178 -10.93 0.87 20.93
CA LYS A 178 -11.75 1.48 19.89
C LYS A 178 -11.73 0.70 18.58
N ALA A 179 -10.71 -0.15 18.35
CA ALA A 179 -10.63 -1.00 17.19
C ALA A 179 -11.82 -1.97 17.06
N SER A 180 -12.51 -2.27 18.16
CA SER A 180 -13.72 -3.11 18.15
C SER A 180 -14.76 -2.66 17.14
N ALA A 181 -14.90 -1.36 16.88
CA ALA A 181 -15.84 -0.78 15.93
C ALA A 181 -15.56 -1.14 14.46
N ALA A 182 -14.35 -1.60 14.15
CA ALA A 182 -13.97 -2.04 12.82
C ALA A 182 -14.22 -3.53 12.55
N PHE A 183 -14.88 -4.23 13.47
CA PHE A 183 -15.16 -5.67 13.35
C PHE A 183 -16.65 -5.94 13.54
N ILE A 184 -17.25 -6.59 12.55
CA ILE A 184 -18.65 -7.05 12.59
C ILE A 184 -18.64 -8.57 12.73
N GLN A 185 -19.36 -9.12 13.71
CA GLN A 185 -19.45 -10.57 13.88
C GLN A 185 -20.09 -11.23 12.66
N HIS A 186 -19.51 -12.32 12.19
CA HIS A 186 -19.94 -13.10 11.03
C HIS A 186 -19.77 -14.59 11.31
N GLY A 187 -20.85 -15.21 11.86
CA GLY A 187 -20.80 -16.57 12.37
C GLY A 187 -19.83 -16.69 13.56
N ASP A 188 -18.88 -17.60 13.46
CA ASP A 188 -17.77 -17.81 14.41
C ASP A 188 -16.55 -16.91 14.17
N LYS A 189 -16.61 -16.04 13.15
CA LYS A 189 -15.55 -15.13 12.71
C LYS A 189 -16.02 -13.68 12.73
N TYR A 190 -15.22 -12.80 12.12
CA TYR A 190 -15.51 -11.38 11.98
C TYR A 190 -15.24 -10.90 10.56
N LEU A 191 -16.02 -9.94 10.08
CA LEU A 191 -15.70 -9.08 8.95
C LEU A 191 -14.96 -7.86 9.49
N ALA A 192 -13.74 -7.64 9.03
CA ALA A 192 -12.88 -6.54 9.46
C ALA A 192 -12.85 -5.42 8.43
N ASP A 193 -12.84 -4.17 8.89
CA ASP A 193 -12.63 -2.99 8.06
C ASP A 193 -11.19 -2.49 8.22
N ILE A 194 -10.33 -2.89 7.27
CA ILE A 194 -8.92 -2.48 7.29
C ILE A 194 -8.76 -0.98 7.07
N TYR A 195 -9.68 -0.33 6.35
CA TYR A 195 -9.68 1.11 6.14
C TYR A 195 -9.99 1.86 7.42
N GLN A 196 -11.01 1.40 8.17
CA GLN A 196 -11.36 1.99 9.46
C GLN A 196 -10.23 1.81 10.48
N LEU A 197 -9.61 0.63 10.54
CA LEU A 197 -8.45 0.37 11.39
C LEU A 197 -7.29 1.32 11.06
N ALA A 198 -6.97 1.50 9.78
CA ALA A 198 -5.92 2.42 9.35
C ALA A 198 -6.24 3.88 9.72
N ARG A 199 -7.48 4.33 9.53
CA ARG A 199 -7.92 5.67 9.94
C ARG A 199 -7.78 5.89 11.44
N GLN A 200 -8.16 4.92 12.26
CA GLN A 200 -8.00 5.00 13.72
C GLN A 200 -6.52 5.12 14.12
N ARG A 201 -5.65 4.28 13.51
CA ARG A 201 -4.20 4.31 13.78
C ARG A 201 -3.57 5.64 13.40
N LEU A 202 -3.92 6.19 12.24
CA LEU A 202 -3.44 7.48 11.76
C LEU A 202 -3.94 8.64 12.62
N ALA A 203 -5.22 8.64 12.99
CA ALA A 203 -5.79 9.66 13.86
C ALA A 203 -5.13 9.67 15.25
N ASN A 204 -4.78 8.50 15.80
CA ASN A 204 -4.11 8.40 17.09
C ASN A 204 -2.71 9.04 17.11
N VAL A 205 -2.06 9.18 15.94
CA VAL A 205 -0.77 9.89 15.81
C VAL A 205 -0.91 11.30 15.24
N GLY A 206 -2.14 11.81 15.09
CA GLY A 206 -2.40 13.19 14.68
C GLY A 206 -2.50 13.42 13.17
N VAL A 207 -2.57 12.36 12.35
CA VAL A 207 -2.84 12.48 10.90
C VAL A 207 -4.34 12.49 10.68
N GLU A 208 -4.89 13.66 10.34
CA GLU A 208 -6.34 13.84 10.17
C GLU A 208 -6.77 13.90 8.68
N GLN A 209 -5.85 14.23 7.79
CA GLN A 209 -6.09 14.39 6.36
C GLN A 209 -5.97 13.04 5.64
N ILE A 210 -7.03 12.23 5.68
CA ILE A 210 -7.03 10.84 5.17
C ILE A 210 -8.05 10.68 4.05
N PHE A 211 -7.60 10.31 2.87
CA PHE A 211 -8.35 10.18 1.62
C PHE A 211 -8.40 8.73 1.13
N GLY A 212 -9.25 8.44 0.14
CA GLY A 212 -9.39 7.10 -0.45
C GLY A 212 -10.07 6.09 0.48
N GLY A 213 -9.80 4.80 0.27
CA GLY A 213 -10.39 3.73 1.09
C GLY A 213 -11.78 3.31 0.63
N ASP A 214 -12.07 3.42 -0.66
CA ASP A 214 -13.38 3.20 -1.28
C ASP A 214 -13.41 2.03 -2.31
N ARG A 215 -12.30 1.29 -2.45
CA ARG A 215 -12.17 0.19 -3.42
C ARG A 215 -12.09 -1.17 -2.71
N CYS A 216 -12.48 -2.24 -3.41
CA CYS A 216 -12.36 -3.59 -2.88
C CYS A 216 -11.68 -4.51 -3.89
N THR A 217 -10.46 -4.94 -3.58
CA THR A 217 -9.67 -5.84 -4.46
C THR A 217 -10.34 -7.20 -4.67
N TYR A 218 -11.11 -7.68 -3.69
CA TYR A 218 -11.80 -8.96 -3.76
C TYR A 218 -13.00 -8.93 -4.72
N THR A 219 -13.80 -7.87 -4.68
CA THR A 219 -15.04 -7.77 -5.48
C THR A 219 -14.82 -7.17 -6.86
N GLU A 220 -13.79 -6.36 -7.04
CA GLU A 220 -13.43 -5.74 -8.31
C GLU A 220 -12.41 -6.59 -9.10
N ASN A 221 -12.76 -7.84 -9.39
CA ASN A 221 -11.91 -8.86 -9.98
C ASN A 221 -11.30 -8.49 -11.34
N GLU A 222 -12.05 -7.76 -12.17
CA GLU A 222 -11.57 -7.27 -13.48
C GLU A 222 -10.47 -6.19 -13.34
N THR A 223 -10.36 -5.57 -12.16
CA THR A 223 -9.46 -4.44 -11.94
C THR A 223 -8.25 -4.81 -11.07
N PHE A 224 -8.43 -5.71 -10.10
CA PHE A 224 -7.41 -5.99 -9.10
C PHE A 224 -7.10 -7.47 -8.93
N PHE A 225 -5.85 -7.77 -8.64
CA PHE A 225 -5.45 -9.03 -8.06
C PHE A 225 -5.94 -9.13 -6.61
N SER A 226 -6.33 -10.33 -6.18
CA SER A 226 -6.72 -10.61 -4.80
C SER A 226 -6.19 -11.97 -4.37
N TYR A 227 -5.34 -11.96 -3.36
CA TYR A 227 -4.83 -13.21 -2.77
C TYR A 227 -5.91 -14.00 -2.04
N ARG A 228 -6.85 -13.30 -1.39
CA ARG A 228 -8.00 -13.92 -0.71
C ARG A 228 -8.88 -14.70 -1.68
N ARG A 229 -9.11 -14.14 -2.86
CA ARG A 229 -9.96 -14.76 -3.90
C ARG A 229 -9.23 -15.89 -4.61
N ASP A 230 -8.00 -15.64 -5.08
CA ASP A 230 -7.35 -16.47 -6.10
C ASP A 230 -6.20 -17.33 -5.54
N LYS A 231 -5.66 -17.04 -4.35
CA LYS A 231 -4.48 -17.66 -3.71
C LYS A 231 -3.20 -17.46 -4.51
N THR A 232 -3.11 -18.06 -5.70
CA THR A 232 -2.02 -17.81 -6.65
C THR A 232 -2.41 -16.67 -7.55
N THR A 233 -1.74 -15.52 -7.44
CA THR A 233 -2.11 -14.29 -8.15
C THR A 233 -0.95 -13.30 -8.20
N GLY A 234 -1.07 -12.30 -9.09
CA GLY A 234 -0.10 -11.22 -9.21
C GLY A 234 -0.14 -10.20 -8.06
N ARG A 235 0.66 -9.15 -8.21
CA ARG A 235 0.68 -8.00 -7.31
C ARG A 235 0.49 -6.71 -8.09
N MET A 236 -0.37 -5.82 -7.58
CA MET A 236 -0.38 -4.41 -7.90
C MET A 236 0.74 -3.70 -7.14
N ALA A 237 1.01 -2.45 -7.51
CA ALA A 237 1.89 -1.58 -6.72
C ALA A 237 1.35 -0.15 -6.68
N SER A 238 1.59 0.53 -5.56
CA SER A 238 1.28 1.94 -5.37
C SER A 238 2.58 2.72 -5.18
N PHE A 239 2.63 3.90 -5.79
CA PHE A 239 3.84 4.71 -5.95
C PHE A 239 3.60 6.16 -5.57
N ILE A 240 4.61 6.78 -4.99
CA ILE A 240 4.65 8.22 -4.72
C ILE A 240 6.10 8.72 -4.81
N TRP A 241 6.28 9.94 -5.32
CA TRP A 241 7.59 10.57 -5.45
C TRP A 241 7.50 12.09 -5.46
N LEU A 242 8.62 12.73 -5.17
CA LEU A 242 8.82 14.17 -5.37
C LEU A 242 9.26 14.42 -6.82
N ILE A 243 8.66 15.45 -7.46
CA ILE A 243 8.96 15.87 -8.84
C ILE A 243 10.25 16.68 -8.89
#